data_a9b24b3c6af5885c32c1d516d4397ef4
#
_entry.id   a9b24b3c6af5885c32c1d516d4397ef4
#
_cell.length_a   1.000
_cell.length_b   1.000
_cell.length_c   1.000
_cell.angle_alpha   90.00
_cell.angle_beta   90.00
_cell.angle_gamma   90.00
#
_symmetry.space_group_name_H-M   'P 1'
#
loop_
_entity.id
_entity.type
_entity.pdbx_description
1 polymer ?
#
loop_
_entity_poly.entity_id
_entity_poly.type
_entity_poly.pdbx_seq_one_letter_code
_entity_poly.pdbx_strand_id
1 'polypeptide(L)'
;FAPEPEMLAENARRDCAMVAPHYGLSFPKGANRPNAELVGRVEPLLTLLRSDSRFIEVGLEAGRALWAGDVEALDKLSERVPSADAATVREALEAGSRTRAKRRHYSGAMFSYAGEWFWGVDRLHHLERRLIELGASSAGKKKAIRFDRPPLDAGENQNDARLRLEMFPSLRSPYTAMIFDRTVGLAESVNIPLELSPVMPMVMRGVPAPGAKGIYIMTDTLREAKHIGAPFGNMHDPIGRPVLRGFS
;
A
#
# COMPACT_ATOMS: atom_id res chain seq x y z
N PHE A 1 10.47 4.71 11.80
CA PHE A 1 10.91 6.10 11.67
C PHE A 1 10.74 6.55 10.23
N ALA A 2 9.95 7.58 9.99
CA ALA A 2 9.88 8.29 8.72
C ALA A 2 10.60 9.63 8.91
N PRO A 3 11.55 10.02 8.04
CA PRO A 3 12.28 11.27 8.19
C PRO A 3 11.38 12.50 8.08
N GLU A 4 10.27 12.38 7.36
CA GLU A 4 9.32 13.46 7.07
C GLU A 4 7.88 12.93 7.21
N PRO A 5 7.41 12.69 8.45
CA PRO A 5 6.15 12.00 8.69
C PRO A 5 4.92 12.75 8.17
N GLU A 6 4.93 14.07 8.16
CA GLU A 6 3.84 14.90 7.66
C GLU A 6 3.74 14.83 6.14
N MET A 7 4.86 14.96 5.43
CA MET A 7 4.91 14.83 3.98
C MET A 7 4.50 13.43 3.53
N LEU A 8 4.94 12.38 4.24
CA LEU A 8 4.55 11.01 3.95
C LEU A 8 3.05 10.79 4.14
N ALA A 9 2.48 11.34 5.21
CA ALA A 9 1.04 11.25 5.48
C ALA A 9 0.21 11.98 4.41
N GLU A 10 0.64 13.18 4.00
CA GLU A 10 -0.02 13.94 2.94
C GLU A 10 0.07 13.23 1.58
N ASN A 11 1.24 12.68 1.23
CA ASN A 11 1.40 11.90 0.01
C ASN A 11 0.50 10.66 0.02
N ALA A 12 0.45 9.92 1.11
CA ALA A 12 -0.42 8.75 1.25
C ALA A 12 -1.92 9.13 1.12
N ARG A 13 -2.33 10.28 1.66
CA ARG A 13 -3.70 10.79 1.53
C ARG A 13 -4.05 11.11 0.08
N ARG A 14 -3.16 11.78 -0.64
CA ARG A 14 -3.35 12.11 -2.07
C ARG A 14 -3.40 10.84 -2.91
N ASP A 15 -2.49 9.92 -2.68
CA ASP A 15 -2.42 8.64 -3.37
C ASP A 15 -3.71 7.83 -3.15
N CYS A 16 -4.18 7.71 -1.92
CA CYS A 16 -5.47 7.06 -1.62
C CYS A 16 -6.65 7.71 -2.36
N ALA A 17 -6.70 9.04 -2.42
CA ALA A 17 -7.76 9.76 -3.11
C ALA A 17 -7.73 9.54 -4.63
N MET A 18 -6.54 9.35 -5.22
CA MET A 18 -6.37 9.06 -6.64
C MET A 18 -6.69 7.60 -6.98
N VAL A 19 -6.29 6.67 -6.12
CA VAL A 19 -6.40 5.22 -6.37
C VAL A 19 -7.79 4.67 -6.05
N ALA A 20 -8.46 5.18 -5.00
CA ALA A 20 -9.73 4.65 -4.53
C ALA A 20 -10.83 4.54 -5.62
N PRO A 21 -11.05 5.53 -6.51
CA PRO A 21 -12.06 5.44 -7.54
C PRO A 21 -11.87 4.27 -8.51
N HIS A 22 -10.63 3.89 -8.82
CA HIS A 22 -10.32 2.75 -9.70
C HIS A 22 -10.79 1.41 -9.12
N TYR A 23 -10.93 1.33 -7.80
CA TYR A 23 -11.45 0.16 -7.10
C TYR A 23 -12.92 0.31 -6.69
N GLY A 24 -13.63 1.33 -7.19
CA GLY A 24 -15.01 1.61 -6.82
C GLY A 24 -15.19 2.03 -5.36
N LEU A 25 -14.13 2.55 -4.75
CA LEU A 25 -14.13 3.01 -3.38
C LEU A 25 -14.27 4.54 -3.34
N SER A 26 -14.96 5.04 -2.33
CA SER A 26 -14.97 6.47 -2.01
C SER A 26 -13.92 6.76 -0.93
N PHE A 27 -13.12 7.80 -1.15
CA PHE A 27 -12.24 8.34 -0.12
C PHE A 27 -12.72 9.76 0.19
N PRO A 28 -12.96 10.12 1.48
CA PRO A 28 -13.55 11.41 1.81
C PRO A 28 -12.65 12.57 1.34
N LYS A 29 -13.25 13.55 0.64
CA LYS A 29 -12.54 14.78 0.28
C LYS A 29 -12.13 15.51 1.56
N GLY A 30 -10.87 15.92 1.65
CA GLY A 30 -10.35 16.58 2.84
C GLY A 30 -10.10 15.65 4.03
N ALA A 31 -10.18 14.32 3.85
CA ALA A 31 -9.84 13.38 4.88
C ALA A 31 -8.48 13.69 5.49
N ASN A 32 -8.45 13.82 6.81
CA ASN A 32 -7.23 13.96 7.59
C ASN A 32 -6.89 12.60 8.22
N ARG A 33 -5.64 12.45 8.60
CA ARG A 33 -5.26 11.29 9.41
C ARG A 33 -6.10 11.28 10.68
N PRO A 34 -6.83 10.19 10.99
CA PRO A 34 -7.58 10.09 12.23
C PRO A 34 -6.66 10.31 13.43
N ASN A 35 -7.11 11.13 14.38
CA ASN A 35 -6.36 11.35 15.63
C ASN A 35 -6.54 10.15 16.57
N ALA A 36 -5.74 10.11 17.65
CA ALA A 36 -5.76 9.02 18.61
C ALA A 36 -7.10 8.89 19.35
N GLU A 37 -7.81 9.98 19.55
CA GLU A 37 -9.13 10.00 20.20
C GLU A 37 -10.17 9.25 19.33
N LEU A 38 -10.29 9.61 18.06
CA LEU A 38 -11.20 8.94 17.12
C LEU A 38 -10.85 7.47 16.91
N VAL A 39 -9.57 7.14 16.81
CA VAL A 39 -9.10 5.75 16.74
C VAL A 39 -9.50 5.00 18.00
N GLY A 40 -9.29 5.58 19.18
CA GLY A 40 -9.66 4.99 20.46
C GLY A 40 -11.17 4.75 20.64
N ARG A 41 -12.03 5.41 19.88
CA ARG A 41 -13.48 5.15 19.86
C ARG A 41 -13.85 3.95 18.99
N VAL A 42 -13.09 3.70 17.93
CA VAL A 42 -13.36 2.63 16.96
C VAL A 42 -12.75 1.29 17.38
N GLU A 43 -11.56 1.31 17.96
CA GLU A 43 -10.85 0.09 18.36
C GLU A 43 -11.65 -0.84 19.28
N PRO A 44 -12.37 -0.34 20.32
CA PRO A 44 -13.17 -1.19 21.20
C PRO A 44 -14.32 -1.91 20.46
N LEU A 45 -14.98 -1.22 19.54
CA LEU A 45 -16.07 -1.77 18.74
C LEU A 45 -15.57 -2.91 17.85
N LEU A 46 -14.51 -2.64 17.09
CA LEU A 46 -13.96 -3.63 16.15
C LEU A 46 -13.27 -4.79 16.88
N THR A 47 -12.69 -4.54 18.05
CA THR A 47 -12.07 -5.61 18.86
C THR A 47 -13.11 -6.64 19.28
N LEU A 48 -14.28 -6.21 19.73
CA LEU A 48 -15.34 -7.11 20.14
C LEU A 48 -15.93 -7.90 18.97
N LEU A 49 -16.05 -7.23 17.80
CA LEU A 49 -16.66 -7.81 16.60
C LEU A 49 -15.71 -8.66 15.75
N ARG A 50 -14.43 -8.76 16.06
CA ARG A 50 -13.41 -9.40 15.18
C ARG A 50 -13.74 -10.81 14.69
N SER A 51 -14.61 -11.54 15.41
CA SER A 51 -15.09 -12.87 15.06
C SER A 51 -16.60 -12.91 14.80
N ASP A 52 -17.25 -11.77 14.74
CA ASP A 52 -18.70 -11.63 14.50
C ASP A 52 -18.95 -11.40 13.00
N SER A 53 -20.06 -11.93 12.48
CA SER A 53 -20.47 -11.76 11.09
C SER A 53 -20.71 -10.29 10.71
N ARG A 54 -21.06 -9.45 11.67
CA ARG A 54 -21.25 -7.99 11.50
C ARG A 54 -19.95 -7.21 11.33
N PHE A 55 -18.79 -7.83 11.57
CA PHE A 55 -17.49 -7.14 11.52
C PHE A 55 -17.29 -6.37 10.23
N ILE A 56 -17.66 -6.94 9.07
CA ILE A 56 -17.46 -6.31 7.76
C ILE A 56 -18.34 -5.06 7.64
N GLU A 57 -19.63 -5.18 7.98
CA GLU A 57 -20.58 -4.06 7.90
C GLU A 57 -20.18 -2.92 8.83
N VAL A 58 -20.00 -3.22 10.11
CA VAL A 58 -19.64 -2.25 11.14
C VAL A 58 -18.25 -1.65 10.86
N GLY A 59 -17.30 -2.48 10.41
CA GLY A 59 -15.95 -2.01 10.07
C GLY A 59 -15.92 -1.03 8.90
N LEU A 60 -16.75 -1.25 7.88
CA LEU A 60 -16.88 -0.32 6.76
C LEU A 60 -17.50 1.01 7.19
N GLU A 61 -18.55 0.95 8.03
CA GLU A 61 -19.20 2.15 8.56
C GLU A 61 -18.25 2.93 9.47
N ALA A 62 -17.63 2.25 10.44
CA ALA A 62 -16.65 2.85 11.34
C ALA A 62 -15.47 3.46 10.58
N GLY A 63 -14.95 2.77 9.56
CA GLY A 63 -13.86 3.27 8.73
C GLY A 63 -14.23 4.54 7.97
N ARG A 64 -15.42 4.61 7.39
CA ARG A 64 -15.92 5.80 6.69
C ARG A 64 -16.06 6.98 7.64
N ALA A 65 -16.70 6.78 8.80
CA ALA A 65 -16.88 7.82 9.82
C ALA A 65 -15.53 8.30 10.36
N LEU A 66 -14.62 7.37 10.64
CA LEU A 66 -13.28 7.67 11.15
C LEU A 66 -12.47 8.57 10.19
N TRP A 67 -12.43 8.22 8.91
CA TRP A 67 -11.69 9.00 7.91
C TRP A 67 -12.40 10.30 7.51
N ALA A 68 -13.70 10.38 7.68
CA ALA A 68 -14.46 11.61 7.51
C ALA A 68 -14.36 12.55 8.72
N GLY A 69 -13.89 12.06 9.87
CA GLY A 69 -13.93 12.79 11.15
C GLY A 69 -15.36 12.99 11.66
N ASP A 70 -16.29 12.11 11.28
CA ASP A 70 -17.71 12.18 11.61
C ASP A 70 -17.96 11.62 13.01
N VAL A 71 -17.87 12.49 13.99
CA VAL A 71 -18.06 12.16 15.42
C VAL A 71 -19.49 11.67 15.67
N GLU A 72 -20.49 12.30 15.04
CA GLU A 72 -21.91 11.94 15.23
C GLU A 72 -22.20 10.51 14.73
N ALA A 73 -21.64 10.14 13.57
CA ALA A 73 -21.74 8.78 13.07
C ALA A 73 -21.05 7.76 13.99
N LEU A 74 -19.91 8.11 14.57
CA LEU A 74 -19.23 7.26 15.56
C LEU A 74 -20.02 7.12 16.86
N ASP A 75 -20.70 8.18 17.32
CA ASP A 75 -21.59 8.13 18.49
C ASP A 75 -22.76 7.18 18.25
N LYS A 76 -23.46 7.35 17.14
CA LYS A 76 -24.58 6.46 16.75
C LYS A 76 -24.15 5.00 16.62
N LEU A 77 -22.92 4.77 16.12
CA LEU A 77 -22.37 3.43 16.03
C LEU A 77 -22.13 2.82 17.41
N SER A 78 -21.59 3.62 18.34
CA SER A 78 -21.32 3.19 19.72
C SER A 78 -22.58 2.88 20.52
N GLU A 79 -23.72 3.51 20.20
CA GLU A 79 -25.01 3.23 20.85
C GLU A 79 -25.58 1.86 20.48
N ARG A 80 -25.30 1.37 19.28
CA ARG A 80 -25.89 0.10 18.76
C ARG A 80 -24.91 -1.08 18.73
N VAL A 81 -23.62 -0.80 18.91
CA VAL A 81 -22.58 -1.83 18.91
C VAL A 81 -21.87 -1.85 20.26
N PRO A 82 -21.82 -3.01 20.93
CA PRO A 82 -21.13 -3.10 22.21
C PRO A 82 -19.63 -2.88 22.04
N SER A 83 -19.01 -2.32 23.08
CA SER A 83 -17.59 -2.01 23.13
C SER A 83 -16.82 -2.96 24.05
N ALA A 84 -15.63 -3.36 23.66
CA ALA A 84 -14.69 -4.05 24.53
C ALA A 84 -14.13 -3.10 25.60
N ASP A 85 -13.77 -3.62 26.75
CA ASP A 85 -13.01 -2.86 27.75
C ASP A 85 -11.56 -2.61 27.31
N ALA A 86 -10.89 -1.67 27.96
CA ALA A 86 -9.53 -1.27 27.63
C ALA A 86 -8.50 -2.42 27.77
N ALA A 87 -8.72 -3.37 28.67
CA ALA A 87 -7.82 -4.51 28.86
C ALA A 87 -7.95 -5.48 27.66
N THR A 88 -9.16 -5.78 27.25
CA THR A 88 -9.47 -6.62 26.06
C THR A 88 -8.92 -5.98 24.77
N VAL A 89 -9.05 -4.67 24.59
CA VAL A 89 -8.48 -3.95 23.44
C VAL A 89 -6.96 -4.10 23.43
N ARG A 90 -6.30 -3.81 24.54
CA ARG A 90 -4.84 -3.90 24.66
C ARG A 90 -4.35 -5.33 24.38
N GLU A 91 -4.97 -6.33 24.95
CA GLU A 91 -4.62 -7.74 24.70
C GLU A 91 -4.75 -8.11 23.22
N ALA A 92 -5.84 -7.67 22.57
CA ALA A 92 -6.07 -7.91 21.14
C ALA A 92 -5.00 -7.27 20.26
N LEU A 93 -4.64 -6.02 20.52
CA LEU A 93 -3.61 -5.28 19.79
C LEU A 93 -2.22 -5.90 19.98
N GLU A 94 -1.89 -6.30 21.21
CA GLU A 94 -0.64 -7.00 21.50
C GLU A 94 -0.58 -8.38 20.83
N ALA A 95 -1.67 -9.15 20.86
CA ALA A 95 -1.75 -10.45 20.19
C ALA A 95 -1.60 -10.30 18.66
N GLY A 96 -2.24 -9.29 18.08
CA GLY A 96 -2.07 -8.94 16.66
C GLY A 96 -0.62 -8.57 16.32
N SER A 97 0.01 -7.76 17.14
CA SER A 97 1.41 -7.34 16.98
C SER A 97 2.37 -8.53 17.12
N ARG A 98 2.17 -9.41 18.09
CA ARG A 98 2.95 -10.66 18.25
C ARG A 98 2.79 -11.58 17.03
N THR A 99 1.56 -11.74 16.52
CA THR A 99 1.26 -12.57 15.34
C THR A 99 1.96 -12.02 14.10
N ARG A 100 1.89 -10.72 13.86
CA ARG A 100 2.58 -10.05 12.77
C ARG A 100 4.09 -10.22 12.87
N ALA A 101 4.68 -9.99 14.03
CA ALA A 101 6.12 -10.15 14.28
C ALA A 101 6.58 -11.60 14.05
N LYS A 102 5.83 -12.59 14.57
CA LYS A 102 6.09 -14.02 14.34
C LYS A 102 6.08 -14.37 12.85
N ARG A 103 5.21 -13.75 12.07
CA ARG A 103 5.13 -13.89 10.62
C ARG A 103 6.11 -12.98 9.87
N ARG A 104 7.03 -12.34 10.59
CA ARG A 104 8.12 -11.50 10.03
C ARG A 104 7.66 -10.33 9.20
N HIS A 105 6.62 -9.61 9.65
CA HIS A 105 6.21 -8.37 9.01
C HIS A 105 6.27 -7.17 9.96
N TYR A 106 6.49 -5.97 9.38
CA TYR A 106 6.77 -4.74 10.13
C TYR A 106 5.62 -3.71 10.09
N SER A 107 4.66 -3.85 9.18
CA SER A 107 3.60 -2.85 8.97
C SER A 107 2.19 -3.41 9.22
N GLY A 108 1.23 -2.50 9.43
CA GLY A 108 -0.21 -2.76 9.36
C GLY A 108 -0.75 -2.69 7.92
N ALA A 109 -2.09 -2.75 7.78
CA ALA A 109 -2.81 -2.73 6.49
C ALA A 109 -2.32 -3.80 5.49
N MET A 110 -2.01 -4.99 6.00
CA MET A 110 -1.42 -6.09 5.26
C MET A 110 -2.34 -7.30 5.26
N PHE A 111 -2.36 -8.00 4.14
CA PHE A 111 -2.97 -9.33 4.05
C PHE A 111 -1.87 -10.39 4.10
N SER A 112 -2.08 -11.44 4.92
CA SER A 112 -1.17 -12.57 5.01
C SER A 112 -1.88 -13.85 4.62
N TYR A 113 -1.33 -14.58 3.64
CA TYR A 113 -1.84 -15.86 3.20
C TYR A 113 -0.69 -16.83 2.88
N ALA A 114 -0.73 -18.02 3.44
CA ALA A 114 0.23 -19.11 3.18
C ALA A 114 1.72 -18.67 3.27
N GLY A 115 2.06 -17.82 4.24
CA GLY A 115 3.42 -17.31 4.45
C GLY A 115 3.79 -16.12 3.57
N GLU A 116 2.91 -15.70 2.68
CA GLU A 116 3.08 -14.51 1.85
C GLU A 116 2.37 -13.28 2.45
N TRP A 117 2.85 -12.10 2.10
CA TRP A 117 2.29 -10.82 2.49
C TRP A 117 1.92 -9.99 1.27
N PHE A 118 0.78 -9.29 1.35
CA PHE A 118 0.25 -8.42 0.30
C PHE A 118 -0.11 -7.08 0.91
N TRP A 119 0.49 -6.01 0.43
CA TRP A 119 0.33 -4.68 1.04
C TRP A 119 -0.71 -3.85 0.30
N GLY A 120 -1.75 -3.48 1.02
CA GLY A 120 -2.75 -2.54 0.55
C GLY A 120 -3.64 -3.06 -0.58
N VAL A 121 -4.47 -2.17 -1.09
CA VAL A 121 -5.44 -2.47 -2.16
C VAL A 121 -4.76 -2.82 -3.48
N ASP A 122 -3.63 -2.20 -3.77
CA ASP A 122 -2.88 -2.36 -5.00
C ASP A 122 -2.11 -3.68 -5.12
N ARG A 123 -2.14 -4.53 -4.08
CA ARG A 123 -1.63 -5.92 -4.09
C ARG A 123 -2.72 -6.98 -4.00
N LEU A 124 -4.00 -6.56 -3.90
CA LEU A 124 -5.12 -7.51 -3.81
C LEU A 124 -5.25 -8.40 -5.03
N HIS A 125 -4.94 -7.92 -6.23
CA HIS A 125 -4.98 -8.71 -7.46
C HIS A 125 -4.03 -9.93 -7.40
N HIS A 126 -2.88 -9.81 -6.76
CA HIS A 126 -1.97 -10.94 -6.55
C HIS A 126 -2.54 -11.97 -5.58
N LEU A 127 -3.13 -11.50 -4.47
CA LEU A 127 -3.80 -12.39 -3.52
C LEU A 127 -4.99 -13.10 -4.18
N GLU A 128 -5.78 -12.39 -4.95
CA GLU A 128 -6.92 -12.96 -5.67
C GLU A 128 -6.47 -14.02 -6.69
N ARG A 129 -5.44 -13.76 -7.48
CA ARG A 129 -4.84 -14.76 -8.40
C ARG A 129 -4.40 -16.01 -7.63
N ARG A 130 -3.70 -15.83 -6.51
CA ARG A 130 -3.24 -16.94 -5.66
C ARG A 130 -4.40 -17.78 -5.14
N LEU A 131 -5.47 -17.15 -4.69
CA LEU A 131 -6.68 -17.85 -4.20
C LEU A 131 -7.40 -18.60 -5.32
N ILE A 132 -7.48 -18.01 -6.53
CA ILE A 132 -8.06 -18.66 -7.72
C ILE A 132 -7.24 -19.88 -8.12
N GLU A 133 -5.92 -19.76 -8.19
CA GLU A 133 -5.00 -20.87 -8.51
C GLU A 133 -5.18 -22.06 -7.57
N LEU A 134 -5.42 -21.79 -6.29
CA LEU A 134 -5.64 -22.79 -5.25
C LEU A 134 -7.09 -23.35 -5.24
N GLY A 135 -7.94 -22.90 -6.14
CA GLY A 135 -9.33 -23.36 -6.21
C GLY A 135 -10.25 -22.79 -5.14
N ALA A 136 -9.84 -21.73 -4.42
CA ALA A 136 -10.64 -21.07 -3.38
C ALA A 136 -11.74 -20.15 -3.93
N SER A 137 -11.81 -19.97 -5.27
CA SER A 137 -12.85 -19.16 -5.90
C SER A 137 -14.11 -19.97 -6.17
N SER A 138 -15.26 -19.53 -5.67
CA SER A 138 -16.58 -20.13 -5.96
C SER A 138 -16.97 -20.08 -7.43
N ALA A 139 -16.35 -19.20 -8.25
CA ALA A 139 -16.62 -19.04 -9.67
C ALA A 139 -15.64 -19.83 -10.58
N GLY A 140 -14.78 -20.67 -9.97
CA GLY A 140 -13.81 -21.50 -10.70
C GLY A 140 -12.59 -20.74 -11.22
N LYS A 141 -11.69 -21.45 -11.91
CA LYS A 141 -10.38 -20.93 -12.36
C LYS A 141 -10.45 -19.90 -13.49
N LYS A 142 -11.59 -19.77 -14.17
CA LYS A 142 -11.75 -18.88 -15.33
C LYS A 142 -12.30 -17.49 -14.97
N LYS A 143 -12.44 -17.18 -13.68
CA LYS A 143 -12.97 -15.89 -13.24
C LYS A 143 -11.98 -14.76 -13.55
N ALA A 144 -12.50 -13.66 -14.10
CA ALA A 144 -11.75 -12.41 -14.22
C ALA A 144 -11.33 -11.92 -12.81
N ILE A 145 -10.13 -11.35 -12.71
CA ILE A 145 -9.63 -10.73 -11.47
C ILE A 145 -10.48 -9.51 -11.16
N ARG A 146 -11.06 -9.47 -9.97
CA ARG A 146 -11.96 -8.39 -9.53
C ARG A 146 -11.21 -7.11 -9.16
N PHE A 147 -10.03 -7.27 -8.57
CA PHE A 147 -9.21 -6.18 -8.08
C PHE A 147 -7.98 -5.96 -8.95
N ASP A 148 -8.09 -6.24 -10.26
CA ASP A 148 -6.98 -6.01 -11.19
C ASP A 148 -6.67 -4.52 -11.29
N ARG A 149 -5.43 -4.22 -11.62
CA ARG A 149 -5.02 -2.83 -11.85
C ARG A 149 -5.62 -2.33 -13.16
N PRO A 150 -5.99 -1.04 -13.21
CA PRO A 150 -6.34 -0.44 -14.48
C PRO A 150 -5.15 -0.55 -15.45
N PRO A 151 -5.40 -0.75 -16.74
CA PRO A 151 -4.35 -0.71 -17.74
C PRO A 151 -3.70 0.67 -17.77
N LEU A 152 -2.42 0.71 -18.11
CA LEU A 152 -1.77 1.99 -18.42
C LEU A 152 -2.33 2.47 -19.74
N ASP A 153 -3.09 3.55 -19.72
CA ASP A 153 -3.63 4.22 -20.88
C ASP A 153 -3.09 5.65 -20.93
N ALA A 154 -2.34 5.95 -21.96
CA ALA A 154 -1.78 7.28 -22.18
C ALA A 154 -2.85 8.30 -22.64
N GLY A 155 -4.07 7.85 -22.96
CA GLY A 155 -5.14 8.67 -23.49
C GLY A 155 -4.86 9.19 -24.91
N GLU A 156 -5.80 10.00 -25.41
CA GLU A 156 -5.70 10.63 -26.74
C GLU A 156 -4.93 11.94 -26.74
N ASN A 157 -4.79 12.58 -25.59
CA ASN A 157 -4.12 13.87 -25.44
C ASN A 157 -2.59 13.69 -25.41
N GLN A 158 -2.00 13.66 -26.59
CA GLN A 158 -0.56 13.64 -26.75
C GLN A 158 -0.04 15.06 -26.88
N ASN A 159 1.06 15.35 -26.18
CA ASN A 159 1.86 16.55 -26.35
C ASN A 159 1.26 17.85 -25.82
N ASP A 160 1.15 17.99 -24.51
CA ASP A 160 1.15 19.33 -23.91
C ASP A 160 2.61 19.73 -23.60
N ALA A 161 3.20 20.60 -24.40
CA ALA A 161 4.58 21.08 -24.24
C ALA A 161 4.86 21.76 -22.88
N ARG A 162 3.83 22.02 -22.08
CA ARG A 162 3.93 22.52 -20.69
C ARG A 162 4.11 21.41 -19.68
N LEU A 163 3.83 20.15 -20.05
CA LEU A 163 3.97 18.98 -19.16
C LEU A 163 5.37 18.41 -19.27
N ARG A 164 5.85 17.89 -18.15
CA ARG A 164 7.07 17.10 -18.03
C ARG A 164 6.85 15.99 -17.02
N LEU A 165 7.47 14.86 -17.24
CA LEU A 165 7.52 13.77 -16.30
C LEU A 165 8.84 13.84 -15.55
N GLU A 166 8.81 13.99 -14.24
CA GLU A 166 10.00 13.97 -13.39
C GLU A 166 10.06 12.66 -12.63
N MET A 167 11.17 11.93 -12.75
CA MET A 167 11.41 10.69 -12.05
C MET A 167 12.57 10.86 -11.06
N PHE A 168 12.37 10.36 -9.85
CA PHE A 168 13.36 10.33 -8.77
C PHE A 168 13.90 8.90 -8.55
N PRO A 169 14.76 8.39 -9.43
CA PRO A 169 15.26 7.03 -9.35
C PRO A 169 16.24 6.86 -8.18
N SER A 170 16.17 5.71 -7.52
CA SER A 170 17.17 5.30 -6.54
C SER A 170 17.88 4.05 -7.05
N LEU A 171 19.21 4.13 -7.25
CA LEU A 171 20.01 3.04 -7.84
C LEU A 171 19.99 1.75 -7.00
N ARG A 172 19.62 1.83 -5.72
CA ARG A 172 19.49 0.66 -4.85
C ARG A 172 18.07 0.10 -4.81
N SER A 173 17.11 0.79 -5.39
CA SER A 173 15.70 0.36 -5.31
C SER A 173 15.38 -0.65 -6.42
N PRO A 174 14.98 -1.88 -6.08
CA PRO A 174 14.53 -2.84 -7.07
C PRO A 174 13.24 -2.41 -7.77
N TYR A 175 12.41 -1.59 -7.11
CA TYR A 175 11.25 -0.98 -7.75
C TYR A 175 11.66 0.01 -8.85
N THR A 176 12.71 0.83 -8.61
CA THR A 176 13.24 1.72 -9.65
C THR A 176 13.68 0.91 -10.86
N ALA A 177 14.47 -0.15 -10.67
CA ALA A 177 14.94 -1.00 -11.76
C ALA A 177 13.77 -1.59 -12.57
N MET A 178 12.70 -1.99 -11.89
CA MET A 178 11.54 -2.61 -12.52
C MET A 178 10.68 -1.62 -13.34
N ILE A 179 10.56 -0.36 -12.89
CA ILE A 179 9.68 0.62 -13.53
C ILE A 179 10.40 1.57 -14.48
N PHE A 180 11.73 1.58 -14.53
CA PHE A 180 12.52 2.57 -15.27
C PHE A 180 12.16 2.58 -16.75
N ASP A 181 12.28 1.45 -17.44
CA ASP A 181 11.97 1.33 -18.87
C ASP A 181 10.50 1.65 -19.17
N ARG A 182 9.59 1.31 -18.25
CA ARG A 182 8.17 1.64 -18.37
C ARG A 182 7.93 3.14 -18.26
N THR A 183 8.70 3.83 -17.41
CA THR A 183 8.62 5.29 -17.27
C THR A 183 9.13 5.99 -18.53
N VAL A 184 10.22 5.49 -19.11
CA VAL A 184 10.73 5.97 -20.40
C VAL A 184 9.68 5.76 -21.49
N GLY A 185 9.17 4.55 -21.64
CA GLY A 185 8.14 4.23 -22.64
C GLY A 185 6.85 5.03 -22.47
N LEU A 186 6.44 5.34 -21.22
CA LEU A 186 5.30 6.22 -20.96
C LEU A 186 5.59 7.64 -21.47
N ALA A 187 6.74 8.22 -21.11
CA ALA A 187 7.11 9.56 -21.55
C ALA A 187 7.15 9.67 -23.09
N GLU A 188 7.72 8.66 -23.75
CA GLU A 188 7.76 8.56 -25.21
C GLU A 188 6.36 8.45 -25.82
N SER A 189 5.48 7.61 -25.24
CA SER A 189 4.13 7.37 -25.78
C SER A 189 3.23 8.59 -25.74
N VAL A 190 3.45 9.50 -24.77
CA VAL A 190 2.70 10.77 -24.64
C VAL A 190 3.51 11.98 -25.15
N ASN A 191 4.72 11.73 -25.66
CA ASN A 191 5.62 12.74 -26.21
C ASN A 191 5.88 13.93 -25.27
N ILE A 192 6.19 13.63 -24.00
CA ILE A 192 6.57 14.62 -23.00
C ILE A 192 8.02 14.40 -22.54
N PRO A 193 8.76 15.46 -22.18
CA PRO A 193 10.11 15.33 -21.65
C PRO A 193 10.14 14.52 -20.36
N LEU A 194 11.13 13.61 -20.23
CA LEU A 194 11.46 12.91 -19.00
C LEU A 194 12.69 13.56 -18.36
N GLU A 195 12.52 14.07 -17.16
CA GLU A 195 13.60 14.59 -16.32
C GLU A 195 13.97 13.58 -15.24
N LEU A 196 15.26 13.33 -15.06
CA LEU A 196 15.75 12.40 -14.04
C LEU A 196 16.41 13.17 -12.91
N SER A 197 15.87 13.03 -11.70
CA SER A 197 16.40 13.62 -10.47
C SER A 197 16.79 12.50 -9.47
N PRO A 198 17.98 11.87 -9.64
CA PRO A 198 18.36 10.71 -8.84
C PRO A 198 18.42 11.02 -7.35
N VAL A 199 17.97 10.05 -6.51
CA VAL A 199 17.98 10.18 -5.06
C VAL A 199 18.86 9.10 -4.39
N MET A 200 19.52 9.49 -3.32
CA MET A 200 20.32 8.57 -2.51
C MET A 200 19.47 7.45 -1.92
N PRO A 201 19.99 6.22 -1.85
CA PRO A 201 19.31 5.12 -1.16
C PRO A 201 18.93 5.47 0.27
N MET A 202 17.77 4.98 0.73
CA MET A 202 17.26 5.26 2.08
C MET A 202 18.31 5.06 3.18
N VAL A 203 19.03 3.93 3.12
CA VAL A 203 20.05 3.60 4.14
C VAL A 203 21.22 4.58 4.14
N MET A 204 21.57 5.17 2.99
CA MET A 204 22.60 6.20 2.89
C MET A 204 22.13 7.58 3.40
N ARG A 205 20.81 7.76 3.53
CA ARG A 205 20.17 8.95 4.13
C ARG A 205 19.82 8.75 5.62
N GLY A 206 20.30 7.67 6.25
CA GLY A 206 20.00 7.36 7.65
C GLY A 206 18.60 6.82 7.91
N VAL A 207 17.85 6.44 6.88
CA VAL A 207 16.52 5.83 7.03
C VAL A 207 16.68 4.33 7.24
N PRO A 208 16.25 3.77 8.40
CA PRO A 208 16.45 2.36 8.69
C PRO A 208 15.64 1.45 7.75
N ALA A 209 16.28 0.37 7.31
CA ALA A 209 15.65 -0.72 6.57
C ALA A 209 15.77 -2.03 7.37
N PRO A 210 14.87 -2.29 8.32
CA PRO A 210 14.87 -3.56 9.06
C PRO A 210 14.84 -4.76 8.12
N GLY A 211 15.43 -5.90 8.54
CA GLY A 211 15.51 -7.09 7.72
C GLY A 211 14.15 -7.57 7.17
N ALA A 212 13.09 -7.49 7.96
CA ALA A 212 11.74 -7.81 7.51
C ALA A 212 11.26 -6.91 6.36
N LYS A 213 11.61 -5.62 6.39
CA LYS A 213 11.31 -4.67 5.30
C LYS A 213 12.09 -5.03 4.03
N GLY A 214 13.37 -5.35 4.17
CA GLY A 214 14.20 -5.78 3.04
C GLY A 214 13.66 -7.04 2.38
N ILE A 215 13.33 -8.06 3.16
CA ILE A 215 12.74 -9.31 2.65
C ILE A 215 11.41 -9.03 1.93
N TYR A 216 10.54 -8.21 2.52
CA TYR A 216 9.27 -7.85 1.86
C TYR A 216 9.51 -7.13 0.53
N ILE A 217 10.39 -6.14 0.47
CA ILE A 217 10.73 -5.41 -0.76
C ILE A 217 11.17 -6.38 -1.87
N MET A 218 12.05 -7.32 -1.55
CA MET A 218 12.57 -8.29 -2.52
C MET A 218 11.48 -9.24 -3.03
N THR A 219 10.66 -9.79 -2.14
CA THR A 219 9.60 -10.73 -2.51
C THR A 219 8.47 -10.04 -3.26
N ASP A 220 8.12 -8.82 -2.89
CA ASP A 220 7.09 -8.03 -3.56
C ASP A 220 7.54 -7.58 -4.95
N THR A 221 8.78 -7.10 -5.08
CA THR A 221 9.33 -6.72 -6.39
C THR A 221 9.45 -7.91 -7.34
N LEU A 222 9.86 -9.09 -6.85
CA LEU A 222 9.87 -10.31 -7.66
C LEU A 222 8.47 -10.66 -8.18
N ARG A 223 7.45 -10.52 -7.34
CA ARG A 223 6.04 -10.76 -7.71
C ARG A 223 5.57 -9.77 -8.76
N GLU A 224 5.87 -8.49 -8.58
CA GLU A 224 5.56 -7.43 -9.51
C GLU A 224 6.29 -7.63 -10.85
N ALA A 225 7.58 -7.92 -10.82
CA ALA A 225 8.37 -8.18 -12.03
C ALA A 225 7.80 -9.36 -12.85
N LYS A 226 7.45 -10.46 -12.18
CA LYS A 226 6.79 -11.59 -12.84
C LYS A 226 5.46 -11.19 -13.48
N HIS A 227 4.69 -10.35 -12.80
CA HIS A 227 3.39 -9.90 -13.29
C HIS A 227 3.50 -9.05 -14.57
N ILE A 228 4.50 -8.17 -14.63
CA ILE A 228 4.69 -7.28 -15.80
C ILE A 228 5.67 -7.83 -16.84
N GLY A 229 6.21 -9.04 -16.65
CA GLY A 229 7.18 -9.65 -17.54
C GLY A 229 8.57 -8.99 -17.49
N ALA A 230 8.89 -8.23 -16.44
CA ALA A 230 10.20 -7.61 -16.29
C ALA A 230 11.24 -8.64 -15.82
N PRO A 231 12.49 -8.56 -16.30
CA PRO A 231 13.57 -9.41 -15.82
C PRO A 231 13.86 -9.12 -14.33
N PHE A 232 13.99 -10.19 -13.55
CA PHE A 232 14.34 -10.13 -12.15
C PHE A 232 15.19 -11.33 -11.76
N GLY A 233 16.34 -11.09 -11.14
CA GLY A 233 17.26 -12.16 -10.80
C GLY A 233 18.24 -11.76 -9.70
N ASN A 234 19.45 -12.29 -9.74
CA ASN A 234 20.51 -11.93 -8.81
C ASN A 234 20.86 -10.46 -8.99
N MET A 235 20.66 -9.70 -7.92
CA MET A 235 20.94 -8.28 -7.90
C MET A 235 22.19 -7.99 -7.09
N HIS A 236 23.05 -7.13 -7.63
CA HIS A 236 24.01 -6.44 -6.79
C HIS A 236 23.28 -5.48 -5.85
N ASP A 237 23.78 -5.36 -4.62
CA ASP A 237 23.30 -4.36 -3.66
C ASP A 237 24.23 -3.12 -3.74
N PRO A 238 23.97 -2.15 -4.64
CA PRO A 238 24.83 -1.00 -4.83
C PRO A 238 24.70 -0.06 -3.64
N ILE A 239 25.78 0.07 -2.88
CA ILE A 239 25.89 0.98 -1.74
C ILE A 239 27.26 1.66 -1.73
N GLY A 240 27.34 2.89 -1.18
CA GLY A 240 28.59 3.63 -1.08
C GLY A 240 29.08 4.17 -2.43
N ARG A 241 30.40 4.01 -2.72
CA ARG A 241 31.04 4.60 -3.89
C ARG A 241 30.42 4.25 -5.25
N PRO A 242 29.97 3.02 -5.52
CA PRO A 242 29.29 2.70 -6.79
C PRO A 242 28.04 3.55 -7.02
N VAL A 243 27.24 3.78 -5.97
CA VAL A 243 26.05 4.63 -6.05
C VAL A 243 26.43 6.08 -6.33
N LEU A 244 27.44 6.61 -5.62
CA LEU A 244 27.90 7.98 -5.81
C LEU A 244 28.40 8.23 -7.25
N ARG A 245 29.11 7.26 -7.84
CA ARG A 245 29.55 7.35 -9.23
C ARG A 245 28.42 7.30 -10.26
N GLY A 246 27.32 6.65 -9.93
CA GLY A 246 26.17 6.60 -10.80
C GLY A 246 25.35 7.91 -10.84
N PHE A 247 25.68 8.89 -9.97
CA PHE A 247 25.09 10.23 -9.95
C PHE A 247 25.96 11.31 -10.60
N SER A 248 27.19 11.00 -10.97
CA SER A 248 28.14 11.87 -11.67
C SER A 248 28.08 11.65 -13.18
#